data_3890014ce190257fa26d64abee615227
#
_entry.id   3890014ce190257fa26d64abee615227
#
_cell.length_a   1.000
_cell.length_b   1.000
_cell.length_c   1.000
_cell.angle_alpha   90.00
_cell.angle_beta   90.00
_cell.angle_gamma   90.00
#
_symmetry.space_group_name_H-M   'P 1'
#
loop_
_entity.id
_entity.type
_entity.pdbx_description
1 polymer ?
#
loop_
_entity_poly.entity_id
_entity_poly.type
_entity_poly.pdbx_seq_one_letter_code
_entity_poly.pdbx_strand_id
1 'polypeptide(L)'
;LGDVYKRQSHYYAAAFFDPEVDCILDIGGQDMKCIKIKNGTVDSVQLNEACSSGCGSFIETFAQSLNYSVQDFAHEALFAKHPIDLGTRCTVFMNSKVKQAQKEGASVADISAGLAYSVIKNALFKVIKLSDASDLGENIVVQGGTFYNDAVLRSFEKIAGVHATRPDIAGIMGAFGAALIARERHEANYKTTMLTIDQINELTYTTKLARCQGCTNHCLLTINKFSDNRQYLSLIHISE
;
A
#
# COMPACT_ATOMS: atom_id res chain seq x y z
N LEU A 1 10.76 7.76 13.46
CA LEU A 1 10.89 8.90 12.54
C LEU A 1 10.41 8.54 11.12
N GLY A 2 10.84 7.42 10.52
CA GLY A 2 10.47 7.06 9.14
C GLY A 2 8.96 6.88 8.91
N ASP A 3 8.22 6.42 9.89
CA ASP A 3 6.79 6.15 9.77
C ASP A 3 5.94 7.43 9.78
N VAL A 4 6.36 8.45 10.52
CA VAL A 4 5.69 9.77 10.52
C VAL A 4 5.83 10.45 9.16
N TYR A 5 7.03 10.43 8.57
CA TYR A 5 7.25 11.01 7.23
C TYR A 5 6.49 10.27 6.13
N LYS A 6 6.37 8.94 6.22
CA LYS A 6 5.54 8.18 5.27
C LYS A 6 4.08 8.64 5.29
N ARG A 7 3.51 8.82 6.47
CA ARG A 7 2.11 9.26 6.62
C ARG A 7 1.90 10.66 6.07
N GLN A 8 2.81 11.57 6.38
CA GLN A 8 2.78 12.94 5.84
C GLN A 8 2.91 12.95 4.31
N SER A 9 3.81 12.15 3.72
CA SER A 9 3.96 12.11 2.27
C SER A 9 2.69 11.62 1.56
N HIS A 10 2.00 10.62 2.09
CA HIS A 10 0.71 10.19 1.54
C HIS A 10 -0.35 11.30 1.62
N TYR A 11 -0.40 12.04 2.73
CA TYR A 11 -1.31 13.17 2.88
C TYR A 11 -0.97 14.32 1.91
N TYR A 12 0.30 14.74 1.84
CA TYR A 12 0.72 15.80 0.91
C TYR A 12 0.39 15.46 -0.55
N ALA A 13 0.57 14.22 -0.93
CA ALA A 13 0.19 13.75 -2.26
C ALA A 13 -1.33 13.81 -2.48
N ALA A 14 -2.12 13.33 -1.52
CA ALA A 14 -3.57 13.34 -1.63
C ALA A 14 -4.13 14.76 -1.67
N ALA A 15 -3.66 15.64 -0.78
CA ALA A 15 -4.08 17.05 -0.72
C ALA A 15 -3.68 17.86 -1.98
N PHE A 16 -2.68 17.40 -2.74
CA PHE A 16 -2.36 18.00 -4.03
C PHE A 16 -3.45 17.77 -5.08
N PHE A 17 -4.10 16.60 -5.06
CA PHE A 17 -5.20 16.26 -5.99
C PHE A 17 -6.56 16.65 -5.45
N ASP A 18 -6.74 16.60 -4.14
CA ASP A 18 -7.96 16.98 -3.45
C ASP A 18 -7.61 17.73 -2.14
N PRO A 19 -7.59 19.06 -2.17
CA PRO A 19 -7.24 19.88 -0.98
C PRO A 19 -8.17 19.68 0.21
N GLU A 20 -9.40 19.26 -0.01
CA GLU A 20 -10.43 19.05 1.02
C GLU A 20 -10.51 17.58 1.49
N VAL A 21 -9.48 16.77 1.17
CA VAL A 21 -9.47 15.34 1.49
C VAL A 21 -9.72 15.07 2.98
N ASP A 22 -10.72 14.23 3.25
CA ASP A 22 -11.10 13.76 4.60
C ASP A 22 -10.48 12.41 4.94
N CYS A 23 -10.38 11.55 3.93
CA CYS A 23 -9.92 10.18 4.11
C CYS A 23 -9.06 9.73 2.93
N ILE A 24 -7.95 9.07 3.26
CA ILE A 24 -7.09 8.42 2.28
C ILE A 24 -7.12 6.93 2.53
N LEU A 25 -7.54 6.17 1.52
CA LEU A 25 -7.47 4.72 1.54
C LEU A 25 -6.35 4.25 0.61
N ASP A 26 -5.29 3.74 1.19
CA ASP A 26 -4.13 3.20 0.48
C ASP A 26 -4.17 1.67 0.54
N ILE A 27 -4.27 1.03 -0.63
CA ILE A 27 -4.20 -0.43 -0.73
C ILE A 27 -3.05 -0.81 -1.66
N GLY A 28 -1.98 -1.30 -1.05
CA GLY A 28 -0.81 -1.82 -1.75
C GLY A 28 -0.95 -3.30 -2.12
N GLY A 29 0.17 -3.89 -2.54
CA GLY A 29 0.25 -5.33 -2.83
C GLY A 29 0.09 -6.21 -1.59
N GLN A 30 0.58 -5.76 -0.43
CA GLN A 30 0.64 -6.56 0.80
C GLN A 30 0.14 -5.82 2.04
N ASP A 31 -0.02 -4.53 2.00
CA ASP A 31 -0.47 -3.70 3.11
C ASP A 31 -1.62 -2.78 2.69
N MET A 32 -2.34 -2.32 3.67
CA MET A 32 -3.33 -1.27 3.48
C MET A 32 -3.31 -0.30 4.65
N LYS A 33 -3.65 0.94 4.35
CA LYS A 33 -3.70 2.03 5.31
C LYS A 33 -4.96 2.84 5.08
N CYS A 34 -5.59 3.27 6.16
CA CYS A 34 -6.60 4.31 6.14
C CYS A 34 -6.09 5.47 6.97
N ILE A 35 -6.00 6.64 6.35
CA ILE A 35 -5.52 7.86 6.97
C ILE A 35 -6.70 8.83 7.01
N LYS A 36 -7.15 9.19 8.20
CA LYS A 36 -8.19 10.21 8.38
C LYS A 36 -7.55 11.57 8.57
N ILE A 37 -8.12 12.55 7.89
CA ILE A 37 -7.66 13.94 7.91
C ILE A 37 -8.71 14.77 8.62
N LYS A 38 -8.27 15.69 9.48
CA LYS A 38 -9.14 16.64 10.16
C LYS A 38 -8.42 17.96 10.27
N ASN A 39 -9.08 19.02 9.85
CA ASN A 39 -8.54 20.39 9.88
C ASN A 39 -7.15 20.48 9.17
N GLY A 40 -7.00 19.83 8.03
CA GLY A 40 -5.75 19.85 7.25
C GLY A 40 -4.57 19.11 7.91
N THR A 41 -4.82 18.23 8.87
CA THR A 41 -3.80 17.44 9.55
C THR A 41 -4.21 15.96 9.64
N VAL A 42 -3.21 15.08 9.72
CA VAL A 42 -3.45 13.65 9.93
C VAL A 42 -3.97 13.45 11.36
N ASP A 43 -5.24 13.05 11.47
CA ASP A 43 -5.92 12.79 12.76
C ASP A 43 -5.65 11.38 13.25
N SER A 44 -5.88 10.38 12.40
CA SER A 44 -5.66 8.99 12.76
C SER A 44 -5.19 8.15 11.58
N VAL A 45 -4.50 7.05 11.88
CA VAL A 45 -4.03 6.08 10.90
C VAL A 45 -4.35 4.68 11.37
N GLN A 46 -5.03 3.92 10.53
CA GLN A 46 -5.31 2.51 10.74
C GLN A 46 -4.51 1.70 9.74
N LEU A 47 -3.81 0.69 10.22
CA LEU A 47 -2.94 -0.17 9.43
C LEU A 47 -3.44 -1.61 9.47
N ASN A 48 -3.26 -2.33 8.38
CA ASN A 48 -3.37 -3.78 8.41
C ASN A 48 -1.97 -4.38 8.59
N GLU A 49 -1.61 -4.68 9.82
CA GLU A 49 -0.30 -5.24 10.15
C GLU A 49 -0.28 -6.78 10.15
N ALA A 50 -1.44 -7.42 10.13
CA ALA A 50 -1.54 -8.84 10.44
C ALA A 50 -1.76 -9.76 9.24
N CYS A 51 -2.18 -9.27 8.08
CA CYS A 51 -2.54 -10.16 6.99
C CYS A 51 -2.59 -9.46 5.63
N SER A 52 -1.84 -9.98 4.66
CA SER A 52 -1.92 -9.59 3.25
C SER A 52 -3.25 -9.97 2.58
N SER A 53 -4.15 -10.67 3.30
CA SER A 53 -5.46 -11.03 2.78
C SER A 53 -6.35 -9.81 2.63
N GLY A 54 -6.61 -9.43 1.41
CA GLY A 54 -7.38 -8.25 1.05
C GLY A 54 -6.53 -7.17 0.38
N CYS A 55 -5.28 -7.44 0.06
CA CYS A 55 -4.40 -6.57 -0.71
C CYS A 55 -4.24 -7.07 -2.16
N GLY A 56 -3.55 -6.30 -2.99
CA GLY A 56 -3.44 -6.57 -4.44
C GLY A 56 -2.82 -7.91 -4.81
N SER A 57 -1.83 -8.39 -4.04
CA SER A 57 -1.20 -9.70 -4.29
C SER A 57 -2.17 -10.88 -4.24
N PHE A 58 -3.25 -10.74 -3.51
CA PHE A 58 -4.31 -11.73 -3.45
C PHE A 58 -5.06 -11.84 -4.78
N ILE A 59 -5.45 -10.70 -5.37
CA ILE A 59 -6.10 -10.65 -6.69
C ILE A 59 -5.15 -11.20 -7.76
N GLU A 60 -3.88 -10.79 -7.71
CA GLU A 60 -2.84 -11.25 -8.63
C GLU A 60 -2.68 -12.78 -8.60
N THR A 61 -2.61 -13.37 -7.40
CA THR A 61 -2.50 -14.83 -7.23
C THR A 61 -3.67 -15.57 -7.90
N PHE A 62 -4.90 -15.05 -7.76
CA PHE A 62 -6.06 -15.65 -8.42
C PHE A 62 -6.06 -15.44 -9.93
N ALA A 63 -5.72 -14.26 -10.42
CA ALA A 63 -5.58 -14.00 -11.86
C ALA A 63 -4.61 -15.00 -12.49
N GLN A 64 -3.41 -15.16 -11.91
CA GLN A 64 -2.41 -16.12 -12.37
C GLN A 64 -2.92 -17.57 -12.33
N SER A 65 -3.62 -17.97 -11.26
CA SER A 65 -4.19 -19.33 -11.14
C SER A 65 -5.24 -19.65 -12.18
N LEU A 66 -5.85 -18.64 -12.78
CA LEU A 66 -6.84 -18.73 -13.85
C LEU A 66 -6.25 -18.45 -15.23
N ASN A 67 -4.92 -18.27 -15.34
CA ASN A 67 -4.20 -17.93 -16.57
C ASN A 67 -4.62 -16.56 -17.17
N TYR A 68 -4.95 -15.60 -16.33
CA TYR A 68 -5.26 -14.23 -16.73
C TYR A 68 -4.12 -13.29 -16.33
N SER A 69 -3.90 -12.23 -17.11
CA SER A 69 -3.18 -11.07 -16.62
C SER A 69 -4.01 -10.34 -15.56
N VAL A 70 -3.37 -9.60 -14.67
CA VAL A 70 -4.10 -8.81 -13.65
C VAL A 70 -5.05 -7.81 -14.30
N GLN A 71 -4.65 -7.23 -15.41
CA GLN A 71 -5.42 -6.24 -16.18
C GLN A 71 -6.66 -6.88 -16.82
N ASP A 72 -6.49 -8.01 -17.52
CA ASP A 72 -7.61 -8.71 -18.14
C ASP A 72 -8.58 -9.22 -17.09
N PHE A 73 -8.06 -9.75 -15.98
CA PHE A 73 -8.86 -10.20 -14.86
C PHE A 73 -9.68 -9.07 -14.22
N ALA A 74 -9.10 -7.88 -14.09
CA ALA A 74 -9.80 -6.70 -13.63
C ALA A 74 -10.88 -6.23 -14.60
N HIS A 75 -10.57 -6.27 -15.90
CA HIS A 75 -11.51 -5.89 -16.95
C HIS A 75 -12.72 -6.82 -16.99
N GLU A 76 -12.52 -8.13 -16.92
CA GLU A 76 -13.61 -9.12 -16.85
C GLU A 76 -14.57 -8.84 -15.69
N ALA A 77 -14.07 -8.43 -14.54
CA ALA A 77 -14.89 -8.15 -13.37
C ALA A 77 -15.95 -7.05 -13.59
N LEU A 78 -15.69 -6.10 -14.49
CA LEU A 78 -16.61 -5.01 -14.80
C LEU A 78 -17.89 -5.51 -15.52
N PHE A 79 -17.83 -6.69 -16.13
CA PHE A 79 -18.93 -7.31 -16.87
C PHE A 79 -19.63 -8.44 -16.09
N ALA A 80 -19.27 -8.61 -14.81
CA ALA A 80 -19.88 -9.61 -13.94
C ALA A 80 -21.40 -9.39 -13.82
N LYS A 81 -22.16 -10.46 -14.04
CA LYS A 81 -23.63 -10.43 -13.90
C LYS A 81 -24.06 -10.81 -12.49
N HIS A 82 -23.36 -11.77 -11.89
CA HIS A 82 -23.66 -12.33 -10.59
C HIS A 82 -22.38 -12.50 -9.76
N PRO A 83 -21.76 -11.39 -9.28
CA PRO A 83 -20.54 -11.45 -8.48
C PRO A 83 -20.70 -12.41 -7.30
N ILE A 84 -19.76 -13.34 -7.15
CA ILE A 84 -19.83 -14.33 -6.05
C ILE A 84 -19.55 -13.65 -4.70
N ASP A 85 -20.30 -13.99 -3.66
CA ASP A 85 -20.02 -13.49 -2.32
C ASP A 85 -18.97 -14.34 -1.61
N LEU A 86 -17.76 -13.86 -1.60
CA LEU A 86 -16.63 -14.46 -0.89
C LEU A 86 -16.60 -14.09 0.61
N GLY A 87 -17.38 -13.08 0.99
CA GLY A 87 -17.39 -12.53 2.35
C GLY A 87 -16.09 -11.82 2.71
N THR A 88 -15.78 -11.75 4.01
CA THR A 88 -14.60 -11.07 4.59
C THR A 88 -13.66 -12.06 5.28
N ARG A 89 -13.45 -13.23 4.74
CA ARG A 89 -12.63 -14.28 5.34
C ARG A 89 -11.17 -14.19 4.91
N CYS A 90 -10.29 -14.88 5.64
CA CYS A 90 -8.90 -15.06 5.26
C CYS A 90 -8.77 -15.73 3.88
N THR A 91 -7.73 -15.37 3.12
CA THR A 91 -7.38 -15.89 1.78
C THR A 91 -7.44 -17.41 1.66
N VAL A 92 -6.98 -18.12 2.71
CA VAL A 92 -6.99 -19.59 2.71
C VAL A 92 -8.43 -20.16 2.55
N PHE A 93 -9.37 -19.55 3.25
CA PHE A 93 -10.79 -19.97 3.16
C PHE A 93 -11.45 -19.49 1.86
N MET A 94 -11.03 -18.36 1.32
CA MET A 94 -11.54 -17.87 0.04
C MET A 94 -11.12 -18.78 -1.13
N ASN A 95 -9.94 -19.37 -1.08
CA ASN A 95 -9.47 -20.32 -2.08
C ASN A 95 -10.45 -21.50 -2.25
N SER A 96 -10.94 -22.03 -1.13
CA SER A 96 -11.92 -23.12 -1.16
C SER A 96 -13.26 -22.67 -1.77
N LYS A 97 -13.73 -21.46 -1.43
CA LYS A 97 -14.95 -20.89 -2.01
C LYS A 97 -14.84 -20.61 -3.51
N VAL A 98 -13.70 -20.07 -3.96
CA VAL A 98 -13.46 -19.84 -5.39
C VAL A 98 -13.46 -21.16 -6.15
N LYS A 99 -12.77 -22.20 -5.64
CA LYS A 99 -12.79 -23.54 -6.25
C LYS A 99 -14.19 -24.16 -6.28
N GLN A 100 -15.00 -23.92 -5.26
CA GLN A 100 -16.39 -24.37 -5.23
C GLN A 100 -17.20 -23.62 -6.30
N ALA A 101 -17.12 -22.30 -6.35
CA ALA A 101 -17.81 -21.48 -7.35
C ALA A 101 -17.45 -21.90 -8.79
N GLN A 102 -16.17 -22.21 -9.05
CA GLN A 102 -15.74 -22.75 -10.34
C GLN A 102 -16.43 -24.08 -10.68
N LYS A 103 -16.54 -24.99 -9.71
CA LYS A 103 -17.27 -26.29 -9.90
C LYS A 103 -18.73 -26.08 -10.13
N GLU A 104 -19.32 -25.05 -9.57
CA GLU A 104 -20.73 -24.66 -9.74
C GLU A 104 -20.96 -23.86 -11.03
N GLY A 105 -19.92 -23.59 -11.83
CA GLY A 105 -20.02 -22.94 -13.12
C GLY A 105 -20.01 -21.43 -13.09
N ALA A 106 -19.52 -20.81 -12.00
CA ALA A 106 -19.34 -19.37 -11.95
C ALA A 106 -18.36 -18.89 -13.03
N SER A 107 -18.68 -17.77 -13.68
CA SER A 107 -17.82 -17.16 -14.69
C SER A 107 -16.56 -16.54 -14.07
N VAL A 108 -15.51 -16.38 -14.86
CA VAL A 108 -14.31 -15.66 -14.43
C VAL A 108 -14.65 -14.23 -14.02
N ALA A 109 -15.56 -13.58 -14.74
CA ALA A 109 -16.06 -12.25 -14.42
C ALA A 109 -16.68 -12.20 -13.01
N ASP A 110 -17.55 -13.15 -12.68
CA ASP A 110 -18.22 -13.20 -11.38
C ASP A 110 -17.25 -13.50 -10.23
N ILE A 111 -16.23 -14.33 -10.48
CA ILE A 111 -15.17 -14.63 -9.54
C ILE A 111 -14.29 -13.39 -9.30
N SER A 112 -13.85 -12.73 -10.36
CA SER A 112 -13.00 -11.55 -10.29
C SER A 112 -13.70 -10.39 -9.56
N ALA A 113 -14.96 -10.14 -9.89
CA ALA A 113 -15.78 -9.14 -9.20
C ALA A 113 -15.95 -9.49 -7.71
N GLY A 114 -16.24 -10.76 -7.40
CA GLY A 114 -16.34 -11.23 -6.01
C GLY A 114 -15.06 -11.00 -5.19
N LEU A 115 -13.90 -11.20 -5.81
CA LEU A 115 -12.60 -10.91 -5.20
C LEU A 115 -12.41 -9.41 -4.95
N ALA A 116 -12.72 -8.55 -5.91
CA ALA A 116 -12.66 -7.10 -5.77
C ALA A 116 -13.56 -6.61 -4.61
N TYR A 117 -14.81 -7.09 -4.55
CA TYR A 117 -15.70 -6.80 -3.42
C TYR A 117 -15.14 -7.29 -2.09
N SER A 118 -14.54 -8.49 -2.05
CA SER A 118 -13.98 -9.05 -0.82
C SER A 118 -12.80 -8.24 -0.30
N VAL A 119 -11.91 -7.77 -1.18
CA VAL A 119 -10.79 -6.88 -0.81
C VAL A 119 -11.31 -5.62 -0.14
N ILE A 120 -12.29 -4.95 -0.73
CA ILE A 120 -12.87 -3.72 -0.17
C ILE A 120 -13.65 -3.99 1.12
N LYS A 121 -14.47 -5.06 1.17
CA LYS A 121 -15.15 -5.44 2.42
C LYS A 121 -14.15 -5.70 3.56
N ASN A 122 -13.02 -6.33 3.28
CA ASN A 122 -11.96 -6.54 4.28
C ASN A 122 -11.35 -5.21 4.72
N ALA A 123 -11.04 -4.31 3.79
CA ALA A 123 -10.51 -3.00 4.09
C ALA A 123 -11.47 -2.21 5.01
N LEU A 124 -12.71 -2.07 4.61
CA LEU A 124 -13.69 -1.23 5.29
C LEU A 124 -14.14 -1.83 6.64
N PHE A 125 -14.50 -3.11 6.67
CA PHE A 125 -15.16 -3.69 7.85
C PHE A 125 -14.20 -4.38 8.82
N LYS A 126 -13.03 -4.85 8.38
CA LYS A 126 -12.07 -5.51 9.27
C LYS A 126 -10.92 -4.62 9.70
N VAL A 127 -10.36 -3.85 8.77
CA VAL A 127 -9.21 -2.99 9.06
C VAL A 127 -9.69 -1.66 9.63
N ILE A 128 -10.54 -0.97 8.91
CA ILE A 128 -11.06 0.35 9.30
C ILE A 128 -12.14 0.20 10.38
N LYS A 129 -12.80 -0.98 10.44
CA LYS A 129 -13.91 -1.28 11.35
C LYS A 129 -15.05 -0.26 11.22
N LEU A 130 -15.36 0.07 9.99
CA LEU A 130 -16.38 1.02 9.63
C LEU A 130 -17.74 0.54 10.12
N SER A 131 -18.46 1.39 10.83
CA SER A 131 -19.84 1.12 11.25
C SER A 131 -20.84 1.71 10.27
N ASP A 132 -20.52 2.87 9.70
CA ASP A 132 -21.31 3.57 8.71
C ASP A 132 -20.41 4.16 7.61
N ALA A 133 -20.91 4.28 6.39
CA ALA A 133 -20.16 4.83 5.27
C ALA A 133 -19.82 6.33 5.49
N SER A 134 -20.68 7.06 6.18
CA SER A 134 -20.47 8.48 6.54
C SER A 134 -19.23 8.71 7.41
N ASP A 135 -18.74 7.68 8.10
CA ASP A 135 -17.52 7.76 8.89
C ASP A 135 -16.24 7.96 8.04
N LEU A 136 -16.33 7.77 6.71
CA LEU A 136 -15.21 8.02 5.79
C LEU A 136 -15.04 9.50 5.43
N GLY A 137 -16.09 10.30 5.56
CA GLY A 137 -16.14 11.67 5.03
C GLY A 137 -16.68 11.73 3.61
N GLU A 138 -16.64 12.91 3.00
CA GLU A 138 -17.17 13.15 1.65
C GLU A 138 -16.07 13.16 0.59
N ASN A 139 -14.88 13.63 0.93
CA ASN A 139 -13.74 13.80 0.02
C ASN A 139 -12.72 12.68 0.25
N ILE A 140 -12.83 11.63 -0.55
CA ILE A 140 -12.01 10.42 -0.37
C ILE A 140 -11.02 10.28 -1.52
N VAL A 141 -9.74 10.18 -1.17
CA VAL A 141 -8.68 9.84 -2.11
C VAL A 141 -8.30 8.38 -1.93
N VAL A 142 -8.36 7.62 -3.02
CA VAL A 142 -7.89 6.22 -3.05
C VAL A 142 -6.55 6.13 -3.75
N GLN A 143 -5.63 5.37 -3.18
CA GLN A 143 -4.27 5.23 -3.68
C GLN A 143 -3.70 3.84 -3.39
N GLY A 144 -2.47 3.59 -3.84
CA GLY A 144 -1.86 2.27 -3.84
C GLY A 144 -2.10 1.52 -5.16
N GLY A 145 -1.17 0.63 -5.50
CA GLY A 145 -1.19 -0.09 -6.79
C GLY A 145 -2.45 -0.91 -7.04
N THR A 146 -3.12 -1.36 -5.98
CA THR A 146 -4.36 -2.14 -6.08
C THR A 146 -5.51 -1.34 -6.69
N PHE A 147 -5.54 -0.02 -6.50
CA PHE A 147 -6.57 0.83 -7.09
C PHE A 147 -6.41 1.11 -8.59
N TYR A 148 -5.32 0.67 -9.22
CA TYR A 148 -5.28 0.62 -10.70
C TYR A 148 -6.26 -0.41 -11.28
N ASN A 149 -6.76 -1.33 -10.45
CA ASN A 149 -7.83 -2.23 -10.79
C ASN A 149 -9.18 -1.51 -10.70
N ASP A 150 -9.80 -1.24 -11.84
CA ASP A 150 -11.09 -0.51 -11.92
C ASP A 150 -12.23 -1.24 -11.20
N ALA A 151 -12.19 -2.57 -11.13
CA ALA A 151 -13.19 -3.33 -10.39
C ALA A 151 -13.07 -3.12 -8.88
N VAL A 152 -11.85 -2.92 -8.37
CA VAL A 152 -11.61 -2.58 -6.96
C VAL A 152 -12.13 -1.17 -6.65
N LEU A 153 -11.81 -0.20 -7.50
CA LEU A 153 -12.35 1.16 -7.37
C LEU A 153 -13.88 1.15 -7.39
N ARG A 154 -14.48 0.49 -8.38
CA ARG A 154 -15.93 0.41 -8.49
C ARG A 154 -16.58 -0.32 -7.32
N SER A 155 -15.94 -1.36 -6.80
CA SER A 155 -16.41 -2.07 -5.61
C SER A 155 -16.40 -1.16 -4.38
N PHE A 156 -15.35 -0.33 -4.23
CA PHE A 156 -15.27 0.66 -3.17
C PHE A 156 -16.44 1.66 -3.26
N GLU A 157 -16.61 2.29 -4.40
CA GLU A 157 -17.69 3.27 -4.61
C GLU A 157 -19.08 2.70 -4.34
N LYS A 158 -19.32 1.45 -4.77
CA LYS A 158 -20.62 0.77 -4.53
C LYS A 158 -20.85 0.42 -3.07
N ILE A 159 -19.81 0.00 -2.33
CA ILE A 159 -19.94 -0.39 -0.92
C ILE A 159 -20.00 0.84 -0.03
N ALA A 160 -19.14 1.83 -0.29
CA ALA A 160 -19.07 3.05 0.49
C ALA A 160 -20.20 4.05 0.16
N GLY A 161 -20.82 3.92 -1.02
CA GLY A 161 -21.88 4.82 -1.46
C GLY A 161 -21.40 6.21 -1.87
N VAL A 162 -20.09 6.40 -2.06
CA VAL A 162 -19.44 7.66 -2.40
C VAL A 162 -18.53 7.51 -3.60
N HIS A 163 -18.27 8.59 -4.31
CA HIS A 163 -17.22 8.64 -5.33
C HIS A 163 -15.87 8.89 -4.67
N ALA A 164 -14.82 8.33 -5.26
CA ALA A 164 -13.46 8.51 -4.77
C ALA A 164 -12.57 9.10 -5.85
N THR A 165 -11.72 10.02 -5.47
CA THR A 165 -10.66 10.55 -6.33
C THR A 165 -9.51 9.55 -6.39
N ARG A 166 -9.24 9.02 -7.60
CA ARG A 166 -8.08 8.16 -7.86
C ARG A 166 -7.11 8.91 -8.75
N PRO A 167 -5.96 9.38 -8.25
CA PRO A 167 -4.91 9.96 -9.07
C PRO A 167 -4.32 8.98 -10.06
N ASP A 168 -3.90 9.46 -11.24
CA ASP A 168 -3.23 8.62 -12.25
C ASP A 168 -1.95 7.97 -11.73
N ILE A 169 -1.31 8.58 -10.73
CA ILE A 169 -0.11 8.11 -10.06
C ILE A 169 -0.41 7.37 -8.75
N ALA A 170 -1.60 6.80 -8.60
CA ALA A 170 -2.06 6.16 -7.37
C ALA A 170 -1.04 5.19 -6.73
N GLY A 171 -0.26 4.46 -7.55
CA GLY A 171 0.73 3.49 -7.06
C GLY A 171 2.02 4.10 -6.51
N ILE A 172 2.29 5.38 -6.76
CA ILE A 172 3.53 6.07 -6.34
C ILE A 172 3.27 7.33 -5.49
N MET A 173 2.08 7.46 -4.93
CA MET A 173 1.67 8.64 -4.15
C MET A 173 2.62 8.96 -3.00
N GLY A 174 3.15 7.95 -2.31
CA GLY A 174 4.14 8.16 -1.24
C GLY A 174 5.43 8.82 -1.75
N ALA A 175 5.93 8.41 -2.92
CA ALA A 175 7.11 9.01 -3.54
C ALA A 175 6.83 10.44 -4.02
N PHE A 176 5.67 10.66 -4.63
CA PHE A 176 5.24 11.99 -5.07
C PHE A 176 5.11 12.97 -3.89
N GLY A 177 4.46 12.54 -2.80
CA GLY A 177 4.34 13.37 -1.60
C GLY A 177 5.68 13.67 -0.94
N ALA A 178 6.62 12.70 -0.93
CA ALA A 178 7.98 12.95 -0.46
C ALA A 178 8.70 13.99 -1.32
N ALA A 179 8.50 13.97 -2.64
CA ALA A 179 9.04 14.98 -3.54
C ALA A 179 8.43 16.38 -3.29
N LEU A 180 7.12 16.46 -3.01
CA LEU A 180 6.47 17.72 -2.65
C LEU A 180 7.06 18.30 -1.36
N ILE A 181 7.23 17.47 -0.33
CA ILE A 181 7.85 17.88 0.95
C ILE A 181 9.30 18.33 0.72
N ALA A 182 10.07 17.59 -0.08
CA ALA A 182 11.43 17.96 -0.39
C ALA A 182 11.52 19.32 -1.11
N ARG A 183 10.60 19.55 -2.07
CA ARG A 183 10.50 20.84 -2.79
C ARG A 183 10.17 21.99 -1.85
N GLU A 184 9.25 21.82 -0.91
CA GLU A 184 8.86 22.83 0.06
C GLU A 184 9.99 23.19 1.00
N ARG A 185 10.80 22.20 1.39
CA ARG A 185 11.93 22.36 2.33
C ARG A 185 13.25 22.76 1.63
N HIS A 186 13.23 22.89 0.30
CA HIS A 186 14.43 23.25 -0.46
C HIS A 186 14.80 24.71 -0.21
N GLU A 187 16.03 24.93 0.25
CA GLU A 187 16.63 26.25 0.37
C GLU A 187 17.50 26.56 -0.84
N ALA A 188 17.39 27.77 -1.40
CA ALA A 188 18.05 28.15 -2.67
C ALA A 188 19.59 27.95 -2.65
N ASN A 189 20.21 27.99 -1.48
CA ASN A 189 21.66 27.81 -1.30
C ASN A 189 22.05 26.42 -0.77
N TYR A 190 21.09 25.47 -0.71
CA TYR A 190 21.37 24.13 -0.23
C TYR A 190 22.30 23.40 -1.21
N LYS A 191 23.48 22.98 -0.70
CA LYS A 191 24.37 22.11 -1.45
C LYS A 191 24.02 20.66 -1.18
N THR A 192 23.69 19.95 -2.25
CA THR A 192 23.39 18.51 -2.13
C THR A 192 24.59 17.74 -1.58
N THR A 193 24.32 16.78 -0.71
CA THR A 193 25.29 15.77 -0.24
C THR A 193 25.25 14.50 -1.06
N MET A 194 24.43 14.45 -2.13
CA MET A 194 24.39 13.30 -3.03
C MET A 194 25.72 13.16 -3.76
N LEU A 195 26.14 11.91 -3.90
CA LEU A 195 27.30 11.59 -4.73
C LEU A 195 26.98 11.80 -6.20
N THR A 196 27.95 12.26 -6.97
CA THR A 196 27.86 12.29 -8.43
C THR A 196 27.95 10.86 -8.99
N ILE A 197 27.58 10.68 -10.25
CA ILE A 197 27.66 9.38 -10.92
C ILE A 197 29.09 8.85 -10.91
N ASP A 198 30.08 9.70 -11.15
CA ASP A 198 31.49 9.32 -11.12
C ASP A 198 31.92 8.87 -9.72
N GLN A 199 31.54 9.61 -8.69
CA GLN A 199 31.79 9.21 -7.30
C GLN A 199 31.11 7.90 -6.93
N ILE A 200 29.92 7.62 -7.46
CA ILE A 200 29.23 6.34 -7.24
C ILE A 200 29.97 5.19 -7.93
N ASN A 201 30.44 5.41 -9.16
CA ASN A 201 31.18 4.39 -9.91
C ASN A 201 32.55 4.06 -9.28
N GLU A 202 33.17 5.01 -8.61
CA GLU A 202 34.43 4.83 -7.87
C GLU A 202 34.23 4.32 -6.45
N LEU A 203 32.98 4.32 -5.94
CA LEU A 203 32.67 3.92 -4.58
C LEU A 203 32.87 2.43 -4.38
N THR A 204 33.81 2.07 -3.55
CA THR A 204 34.04 0.69 -3.13
C THR A 204 33.73 0.52 -1.65
N TYR A 205 33.46 -0.70 -1.23
CA TYR A 205 33.24 -0.99 0.17
C TYR A 205 33.85 -2.33 0.59
N THR A 206 34.13 -2.44 1.88
CA THR A 206 34.53 -3.69 2.53
C THR A 206 33.53 -4.06 3.61
N THR A 207 33.23 -5.34 3.73
CA THR A 207 32.28 -5.86 4.72
C THR A 207 33.02 -6.61 5.81
N LYS A 208 32.73 -6.30 7.08
CA LYS A 208 33.22 -7.02 8.25
C LYS A 208 32.05 -7.47 9.12
N LEU A 209 32.09 -8.71 9.57
CA LEU A 209 31.18 -9.23 10.56
C LEU A 209 31.75 -9.00 11.97
N ALA A 210 30.90 -8.56 12.89
CA ALA A 210 31.24 -8.38 14.29
C ALA A 210 30.05 -8.73 15.19
N ARG A 211 30.29 -9.03 16.46
CA ARG A 211 29.23 -9.20 17.44
C ARG A 211 29.04 -7.94 18.25
N CYS A 212 27.79 -7.49 18.37
CA CYS A 212 27.43 -6.34 19.20
C CYS A 212 27.79 -6.62 20.67
N GLN A 213 28.32 -5.63 21.34
CA GLN A 213 28.64 -5.67 22.76
C GLN A 213 27.72 -4.79 23.61
N GLY A 214 26.61 -4.27 23.02
CA GLY A 214 25.73 -3.32 23.69
C GLY A 214 24.77 -3.98 24.71
N CYS A 215 24.41 -5.24 24.52
CA CYS A 215 23.52 -5.99 25.42
C CYS A 215 23.83 -7.47 25.38
N THR A 216 23.11 -8.26 26.19
CA THR A 216 23.29 -9.72 26.32
C THR A 216 22.96 -10.52 25.06
N ASN A 217 22.27 -9.94 24.08
CA ASN A 217 21.87 -10.63 22.85
C ASN A 217 23.03 -10.86 21.88
N HIS A 218 24.12 -10.12 22.00
CA HIS A 218 25.33 -10.25 21.17
C HIS A 218 25.03 -10.39 19.67
N CYS A 219 24.07 -9.60 19.14
CA CYS A 219 23.60 -9.67 17.74
C CYS A 219 24.76 -9.61 16.76
N LEU A 220 24.66 -10.38 15.68
CA LEU A 220 25.63 -10.31 14.58
C LEU A 220 25.40 -9.00 13.79
N LEU A 221 26.48 -8.21 13.66
CA LEU A 221 26.51 -6.98 12.91
C LEU A 221 27.23 -7.19 11.59
N THR A 222 26.67 -6.63 10.54
CA THR A 222 27.38 -6.45 9.27
C THR A 222 27.82 -4.98 9.20
N ILE A 223 29.13 -4.77 9.17
CA ILE A 223 29.76 -3.45 9.12
C ILE A 223 30.25 -3.23 7.70
N ASN A 224 29.64 -2.29 6.97
CA ASN A 224 30.10 -1.89 5.65
C ASN A 224 30.89 -0.58 5.78
N LYS A 225 32.18 -0.64 5.44
CA LYS A 225 33.04 0.53 5.40
C LYS A 225 33.31 0.91 3.95
N PHE A 226 32.93 2.12 3.57
CA PHE A 226 33.08 2.66 2.22
C PHE A 226 34.40 3.39 2.03
N SER A 227 34.84 3.51 0.77
CA SER A 227 36.08 4.18 0.40
C SER A 227 36.14 5.66 0.78
N ASP A 228 34.97 6.29 0.97
CA ASP A 228 34.83 7.68 1.46
C ASP A 228 34.84 7.80 2.99
N ASN A 229 35.27 6.76 3.70
CA ASN A 229 35.31 6.62 5.16
C ASN A 229 33.96 6.56 5.86
N ARG A 230 32.82 6.57 5.15
CA ARG A 230 31.52 6.33 5.77
C ARG A 230 31.41 4.87 6.20
N GLN A 231 30.74 4.65 7.32
CA GLN A 231 30.54 3.32 7.87
C GLN A 231 29.07 3.14 8.23
N TYR A 232 28.49 2.04 7.78
CA TYR A 232 27.11 1.69 8.06
C TYR A 232 27.04 0.33 8.75
N LEU A 233 26.17 0.27 9.76
CA LEU A 233 25.90 -0.95 10.52
C LEU A 233 24.51 -1.47 10.11
N SER A 234 24.45 -2.74 9.72
CA SER A 234 23.19 -3.43 9.58
C SER A 234 22.86 -4.14 10.89
N LEU A 235 21.80 -3.69 11.56
CA LEU A 235 21.30 -4.28 12.80
C LEU A 235 19.99 -5.02 12.48
N ILE A 236 19.90 -6.28 12.93
CA ILE A 236 18.63 -7.03 12.91
C ILE A 236 17.75 -6.58 14.09
N HIS A 237 18.35 -6.05 15.16
CA HIS A 237 17.65 -5.45 16.29
C HIS A 237 18.02 -3.99 16.45
N ILE A 238 17.02 -3.12 16.44
CA ILE A 238 17.11 -1.76 16.98
C ILE A 238 16.67 -1.90 18.45
N SER A 239 17.62 -1.81 19.38
CA SER A 239 17.26 -1.60 20.78
C SER A 239 16.66 -0.21 20.94
N GLU A 240 15.45 -0.11 21.46
CA GLU A 240 14.88 1.13 21.94
C GLU A 240 15.77 1.78 23.02
#